data_5cca2f163d542c2286bbe5a1d2204aa3
#
_entry.id   5cca2f163d542c2286bbe5a1d2204aa3
#
_cell.length_a   1.000
_cell.length_b   1.000
_cell.length_c   1.000
_cell.angle_alpha   90.00
_cell.angle_beta   90.00
_cell.angle_gamma   90.00
#
_symmetry.space_group_name_H-M   'P 1'
#
loop_
_entity.id
_entity.type
_entity.pdbx_description
1 polymer ?
#
loop_
_entity_poly.entity_id
_entity_poly.type
_entity_poly.pdbx_seq_one_letter_code
_entity_poly.pdbx_strand_id
1 'polypeptide(L)'
;MSRKILCVDDDANILAGFQRNMRKQFDLTVALGPEEGLKTLAANGPFAVVVADMQMPGMNGIQLLTRVEQFAPDTVRVMLTGNADQRTAVEAVNEGHVFRFLTKPCAPETLAATLEAALGQHRLVTAEREILERTLNGTAKALSDILSILDPASFGLGQKLRDYMRAYLGHLKIAKTWDLELAAMLCQVGYVTIPAVVLAKFRANLSLKSEEKDMLARIPRTGADLLANIPRLEGVAQIVLHQHKNFDGTGFPCDLVAGEEIPLGSRVLRVLIDLIALEERGLARPKALAEMQARSGIYDPRVLESVSVCFDVAFTGRTEPAGAVLEIPLKDLRVRHLLLEKIETLDGVMIVGSGTLVTPMLLEKLRNFAAINGIREPIRVQ
;
A
#
# COMPACT_ATOMS: atom_id res chain seq x y z
N MET A 1 -0.86 3.75 -20.38
CA MET A 1 -1.03 5.20 -20.15
C MET A 1 -2.27 5.68 -20.89
N SER A 2 -3.16 6.41 -20.22
CA SER A 2 -4.35 6.99 -20.85
C SER A 2 -3.98 8.07 -21.85
N ARG A 3 -4.71 8.16 -22.96
CA ARG A 3 -4.65 9.27 -23.91
C ARG A 3 -6.00 9.98 -24.03
N LYS A 4 -6.96 9.63 -23.16
CA LYS A 4 -8.29 10.20 -23.15
C LYS A 4 -8.25 11.67 -22.72
N ILE A 5 -8.96 12.50 -23.42
CA ILE A 5 -9.13 13.93 -23.16
C ILE A 5 -10.59 14.19 -22.86
N LEU A 6 -10.87 14.89 -21.75
CA LEU A 6 -12.21 15.35 -21.42
C LEU A 6 -12.31 16.85 -21.68
N CYS A 7 -13.26 17.28 -22.49
CA CYS A 7 -13.59 18.69 -22.70
C CYS A 7 -14.92 19.02 -22.05
N VAL A 8 -14.91 20.06 -21.22
CA VAL A 8 -16.08 20.52 -20.45
C VAL A 8 -16.38 21.97 -20.82
N ASP A 9 -17.58 22.25 -21.32
CA ASP A 9 -18.04 23.55 -21.70
C ASP A 9 -19.57 23.59 -21.52
N ASP A 10 -20.20 24.74 -21.26
CA ASP A 10 -21.66 24.87 -21.16
C ASP A 10 -22.31 25.13 -22.53
N ASP A 11 -21.54 25.40 -23.59
CA ASP A 11 -22.01 25.53 -24.94
C ASP A 11 -21.83 24.24 -25.76
N ALA A 12 -22.95 23.58 -26.06
CA ALA A 12 -22.96 22.35 -26.88
C ALA A 12 -22.38 22.56 -28.29
N ASN A 13 -22.43 23.76 -28.86
CA ASN A 13 -21.87 24.05 -30.17
C ASN A 13 -20.34 24.06 -30.14
N ILE A 14 -19.73 24.57 -29.07
CA ILE A 14 -18.28 24.52 -28.85
C ILE A 14 -17.84 23.10 -28.71
N LEU A 15 -18.53 22.31 -27.90
CA LEU A 15 -18.21 20.85 -27.73
C LEU A 15 -18.34 20.07 -29.03
N ALA A 16 -19.39 20.33 -29.83
CA ALA A 16 -19.54 19.72 -31.15
C ALA A 16 -18.44 20.17 -32.13
N GLY A 17 -17.96 21.42 -32.00
CA GLY A 17 -16.79 21.91 -32.74
C GLY A 17 -15.51 21.16 -32.38
N PHE A 18 -15.23 20.92 -31.11
CA PHE A 18 -14.08 20.15 -30.65
C PHE A 18 -14.15 18.72 -31.15
N GLN A 19 -15.29 18.06 -31.05
CA GLN A 19 -15.46 16.71 -31.55
C GLN A 19 -15.20 16.61 -33.06
N ARG A 20 -15.76 17.54 -33.87
CA ARG A 20 -15.57 17.54 -35.34
C ARG A 20 -14.09 17.71 -35.73
N ASN A 21 -13.40 18.65 -35.08
CA ASN A 21 -12.06 19.03 -35.47
C ASN A 21 -10.97 18.10 -34.90
N MET A 22 -11.18 17.53 -33.70
CA MET A 22 -10.14 16.84 -32.95
C MET A 22 -10.29 15.31 -32.88
N ARG A 23 -11.49 14.74 -33.11
CA ARG A 23 -11.76 13.29 -32.94
C ARG A 23 -10.89 12.35 -33.79
N LYS A 24 -10.29 12.86 -34.87
CA LYS A 24 -9.38 12.03 -35.71
C LYS A 24 -7.97 11.92 -35.13
N GLN A 25 -7.58 12.87 -34.27
CA GLN A 25 -6.23 12.97 -33.70
C GLN A 25 -6.20 12.55 -32.24
N PHE A 26 -7.29 12.77 -31.51
CA PHE A 26 -7.37 12.57 -30.07
C PHE A 26 -8.58 11.70 -29.66
N ASP A 27 -8.41 10.94 -28.58
CA ASP A 27 -9.49 10.22 -27.91
C ASP A 27 -10.24 11.22 -27.02
N LEU A 28 -11.26 11.88 -27.62
CA LEU A 28 -11.94 13.02 -27.04
C LEU A 28 -13.32 12.62 -26.53
N THR A 29 -13.56 12.88 -25.26
CA THR A 29 -14.86 12.82 -24.59
C THR A 29 -15.31 14.25 -24.31
N VAL A 30 -16.59 14.55 -24.44
CA VAL A 30 -17.15 15.86 -24.08
C VAL A 30 -18.20 15.71 -23.00
N ALA A 31 -18.37 16.78 -22.19
CA ALA A 31 -19.37 16.85 -21.15
C ALA A 31 -19.99 18.27 -21.13
N LEU A 32 -21.29 18.33 -21.04
CA LEU A 32 -22.05 19.61 -21.04
C LEU A 32 -22.15 20.13 -19.60
N GLY A 33 -21.32 21.12 -19.30
CA GLY A 33 -21.25 21.74 -17.98
C GLY A 33 -20.46 20.93 -16.92
N PRO A 34 -20.16 21.57 -15.77
CA PRO A 34 -19.23 21.07 -14.79
C PRO A 34 -19.71 19.81 -14.06
N GLU A 35 -21.02 19.67 -13.82
CA GLU A 35 -21.56 18.49 -13.12
C GLU A 35 -21.43 17.21 -13.96
N GLU A 36 -21.76 17.30 -15.26
CA GLU A 36 -21.57 16.18 -16.17
C GLU A 36 -20.08 15.88 -16.35
N GLY A 37 -19.23 16.91 -16.38
CA GLY A 37 -17.78 16.78 -16.38
C GLY A 37 -17.25 15.92 -15.22
N LEU A 38 -17.67 16.20 -13.98
CA LEU A 38 -17.28 15.43 -12.81
C LEU A 38 -17.82 14.00 -12.82
N LYS A 39 -19.08 13.81 -13.25
CA LYS A 39 -19.68 12.47 -13.40
C LYS A 39 -18.90 11.64 -14.44
N THR A 40 -18.58 12.26 -15.58
CA THR A 40 -17.82 11.62 -16.66
C THR A 40 -16.38 11.28 -16.21
N LEU A 41 -15.73 12.16 -15.47
CA LEU A 41 -14.43 11.93 -14.90
C LEU A 41 -14.42 10.69 -13.99
N ALA A 42 -15.42 10.56 -13.13
CA ALA A 42 -15.55 9.44 -12.21
C ALA A 42 -15.92 8.12 -12.91
N ALA A 43 -16.80 8.15 -13.91
CA ALA A 43 -17.33 6.96 -14.58
C ALA A 43 -16.38 6.41 -15.67
N ASN A 44 -15.73 7.29 -16.44
CA ASN A 44 -14.98 6.94 -17.66
C ASN A 44 -13.47 7.17 -17.54
N GLY A 45 -13.00 7.62 -16.37
CA GLY A 45 -11.58 7.85 -16.10
C GLY A 45 -10.71 6.58 -16.24
N PRO A 46 -9.37 6.69 -16.19
CA PRO A 46 -8.63 7.94 -16.02
C PRO A 46 -8.50 8.74 -17.33
N PHE A 47 -8.58 10.07 -17.23
CA PHE A 47 -8.30 11.01 -18.32
C PHE A 47 -6.88 11.57 -18.19
N ALA A 48 -6.17 11.68 -19.32
CA ALA A 48 -4.83 12.29 -19.35
C ALA A 48 -4.91 13.82 -19.27
N VAL A 49 -5.91 14.41 -19.90
CA VAL A 49 -6.10 15.86 -19.96
C VAL A 49 -7.57 16.20 -19.72
N VAL A 50 -7.81 17.24 -18.94
CA VAL A 50 -9.13 17.89 -18.83
C VAL A 50 -8.99 19.32 -19.34
N VAL A 51 -9.86 19.66 -20.28
CA VAL A 51 -10.03 21.04 -20.80
C VAL A 51 -11.33 21.58 -20.27
N ALA A 52 -11.32 22.70 -19.58
CA ALA A 52 -12.51 23.31 -19.00
C ALA A 52 -12.68 24.75 -19.48
N ASP A 53 -13.91 25.13 -19.79
CA ASP A 53 -14.23 26.53 -19.95
C ASP A 53 -14.16 27.25 -18.61
N MET A 54 -13.73 28.51 -18.64
CA MET A 54 -13.64 29.39 -17.46
C MET A 54 -14.99 29.77 -16.92
N GLN A 55 -15.91 30.15 -17.80
CA GLN A 55 -17.24 30.68 -17.43
C GLN A 55 -18.32 29.63 -17.68
N MET A 56 -18.70 28.92 -16.63
CA MET A 56 -19.83 27.98 -16.68
C MET A 56 -20.82 28.27 -15.54
N PRO A 57 -22.12 28.07 -15.75
CA PRO A 57 -23.13 28.22 -14.71
C PRO A 57 -22.90 27.28 -13.52
N GLY A 58 -23.10 27.80 -12.31
CA GLY A 58 -23.04 27.04 -11.07
C GLY A 58 -21.62 26.79 -10.54
N MET A 59 -20.70 26.34 -11.37
CA MET A 59 -19.30 26.09 -11.01
C MET A 59 -18.40 26.55 -12.16
N ASN A 60 -17.48 27.47 -11.87
CA ASN A 60 -16.53 27.95 -12.87
C ASN A 60 -15.40 26.95 -13.15
N GLY A 61 -14.63 27.21 -14.23
CA GLY A 61 -13.54 26.32 -14.64
C GLY A 61 -12.46 26.12 -13.60
N ILE A 62 -12.10 27.13 -12.82
CA ILE A 62 -11.10 27.01 -11.73
C ILE A 62 -11.61 26.04 -10.67
N GLN A 63 -12.84 26.22 -10.22
CA GLN A 63 -13.43 25.33 -9.21
C GLN A 63 -13.54 23.88 -9.71
N LEU A 64 -13.89 23.69 -10.99
CA LEU A 64 -13.89 22.37 -11.61
C LEU A 64 -12.49 21.76 -11.63
N LEU A 65 -11.49 22.50 -12.14
CA LEU A 65 -10.12 21.99 -12.26
C LEU A 65 -9.46 21.73 -10.90
N THR A 66 -9.79 22.50 -9.86
CA THR A 66 -9.38 22.24 -8.49
C THR A 66 -9.95 20.89 -7.98
N ARG A 67 -11.23 20.61 -8.27
CA ARG A 67 -11.80 19.29 -7.94
C ARG A 67 -11.16 18.16 -8.74
N VAL A 68 -10.89 18.38 -10.04
CA VAL A 68 -10.16 17.41 -10.87
C VAL A 68 -8.80 17.09 -10.26
N GLU A 69 -8.08 18.09 -9.75
CA GLU A 69 -6.80 17.91 -9.07
C GLU A 69 -6.89 17.00 -7.84
N GLN A 70 -7.93 17.20 -7.04
CA GLN A 70 -8.17 16.38 -5.84
C GLN A 70 -8.51 14.92 -6.17
N PHE A 71 -9.32 14.69 -7.22
CA PHE A 71 -9.76 13.35 -7.62
C PHE A 71 -8.76 12.61 -8.52
N ALA A 72 -8.06 13.35 -9.38
CA ALA A 72 -7.16 12.81 -10.40
C ALA A 72 -5.91 13.70 -10.53
N PRO A 73 -4.98 13.68 -9.56
CA PRO A 73 -3.85 14.60 -9.50
C PRO A 73 -2.89 14.48 -10.71
N ASP A 74 -2.85 13.34 -11.36
CA ASP A 74 -2.00 13.10 -12.53
C ASP A 74 -2.61 13.67 -13.82
N THR A 75 -3.90 14.05 -13.81
CA THR A 75 -4.60 14.62 -14.97
C THR A 75 -4.10 16.04 -15.21
N VAL A 76 -3.64 16.31 -16.43
CA VAL A 76 -3.19 17.67 -16.82
C VAL A 76 -4.40 18.53 -17.10
N ARG A 77 -4.41 19.71 -16.53
CA ARG A 77 -5.52 20.66 -16.54
C ARG A 77 -5.24 21.82 -17.50
N VAL A 78 -6.13 22.02 -18.44
CA VAL A 78 -6.07 23.10 -19.44
C VAL A 78 -7.36 23.94 -19.32
N MET A 79 -7.24 25.24 -19.41
CA MET A 79 -8.38 26.17 -19.30
C MET A 79 -8.61 26.90 -20.62
N LEU A 80 -9.89 27.04 -20.99
CA LEU A 80 -10.33 27.95 -22.04
C LEU A 80 -10.92 29.20 -21.40
N THR A 81 -10.55 30.37 -21.86
CA THR A 81 -10.97 31.65 -21.25
C THR A 81 -11.30 32.68 -22.29
N GLY A 82 -12.28 33.55 -22.02
CA GLY A 82 -12.54 34.76 -22.80
C GLY A 82 -11.55 35.89 -22.47
N ASN A 83 -11.51 36.93 -23.28
CA ASN A 83 -10.61 38.08 -23.09
C ASN A 83 -10.75 38.81 -21.75
N ALA A 84 -11.93 38.75 -21.13
CA ALA A 84 -12.21 39.44 -19.87
C ALA A 84 -11.55 38.79 -18.64
N ASP A 85 -11.21 37.50 -18.71
CA ASP A 85 -10.81 36.68 -17.56
C ASP A 85 -9.30 36.37 -17.52
N GLN A 86 -8.50 37.06 -18.35
CA GLN A 86 -7.05 36.74 -18.49
C GLN A 86 -6.26 36.89 -17.19
N ARG A 87 -6.59 37.85 -16.32
CA ARG A 87 -5.88 38.04 -15.04
C ARG A 87 -6.08 36.82 -14.12
N THR A 88 -7.30 36.37 -13.97
CA THR A 88 -7.65 35.23 -13.13
C THR A 88 -7.08 33.91 -13.70
N ALA A 89 -7.01 33.79 -15.03
CA ALA A 89 -6.38 32.65 -15.67
C ALA A 89 -4.86 32.60 -15.43
N VAL A 90 -4.18 33.76 -15.43
CA VAL A 90 -2.74 33.88 -15.13
C VAL A 90 -2.46 33.51 -13.65
N GLU A 91 -3.29 33.97 -12.73
CA GLU A 91 -3.19 33.60 -11.31
C GLU A 91 -3.33 32.07 -11.12
N ALA A 92 -4.34 31.45 -11.73
CA ALA A 92 -4.53 30.00 -11.66
C ALA A 92 -3.36 29.17 -12.23
N VAL A 93 -2.67 29.67 -13.24
CA VAL A 93 -1.43 29.04 -13.76
C VAL A 93 -0.28 29.22 -12.78
N ASN A 94 -0.12 30.43 -12.22
CA ASN A 94 0.95 30.71 -11.26
C ASN A 94 0.81 29.94 -9.95
N GLU A 95 -0.41 29.64 -9.52
CA GLU A 95 -0.70 28.79 -8.35
C GLU A 95 -0.52 27.29 -8.65
N GLY A 96 -0.18 26.91 -9.88
CA GLY A 96 0.07 25.52 -10.29
C GLY A 96 -1.18 24.69 -10.53
N HIS A 97 -2.36 25.25 -10.42
CA HIS A 97 -3.62 24.52 -10.62
C HIS A 97 -3.94 24.24 -12.10
N VAL A 98 -3.33 24.97 -13.05
CA VAL A 98 -3.59 24.87 -14.49
C VAL A 98 -2.27 24.81 -15.26
N PHE A 99 -2.12 23.81 -16.13
CA PHE A 99 -0.94 23.66 -16.98
C PHE A 99 -0.81 24.78 -18.02
N ARG A 100 -1.94 25.14 -18.65
CA ARG A 100 -1.99 26.19 -19.67
C ARG A 100 -3.43 26.70 -19.83
N PHE A 101 -3.56 27.96 -20.18
CA PHE A 101 -4.83 28.53 -20.66
C PHE A 101 -4.76 28.88 -22.14
N LEU A 102 -5.93 28.88 -22.79
CA LEU A 102 -6.11 29.28 -24.17
C LEU A 102 -7.24 30.32 -24.23
N THR A 103 -7.08 31.35 -25.05
CA THR A 103 -8.09 32.38 -25.24
C THR A 103 -9.09 31.97 -26.33
N LYS A 104 -10.38 32.17 -26.08
CA LYS A 104 -11.45 32.03 -27.08
C LYS A 104 -11.56 33.30 -27.91
N PRO A 105 -11.73 33.23 -29.25
CA PRO A 105 -11.76 32.05 -30.07
C PRO A 105 -10.35 31.41 -30.25
N CYS A 106 -10.24 30.08 -30.13
CA CYS A 106 -9.00 29.37 -30.29
C CYS A 106 -8.95 28.66 -31.64
N ALA A 107 -7.86 28.87 -32.39
CA ALA A 107 -7.66 28.18 -33.67
C ALA A 107 -7.46 26.65 -33.39
N PRO A 108 -8.02 25.78 -34.27
CA PRO A 108 -7.89 24.33 -34.11
C PRO A 108 -6.44 23.85 -33.95
N GLU A 109 -5.51 24.46 -34.70
CA GLU A 109 -4.08 24.11 -34.67
C GLU A 109 -3.46 24.46 -33.30
N THR A 110 -3.85 25.60 -32.70
CA THR A 110 -3.37 26.01 -31.39
C THR A 110 -3.90 25.10 -30.30
N LEU A 111 -5.17 24.72 -30.39
CA LEU A 111 -5.77 23.73 -29.46
C LEU A 111 -5.07 22.38 -29.59
N ALA A 112 -4.87 21.87 -30.81
CA ALA A 112 -4.19 20.60 -31.04
C ALA A 112 -2.75 20.60 -30.48
N ALA A 113 -1.98 21.66 -30.73
CA ALA A 113 -0.63 21.81 -30.18
C ALA A 113 -0.61 21.83 -28.65
N THR A 114 -1.62 22.48 -28.03
CA THR A 114 -1.74 22.49 -26.56
C THR A 114 -2.12 21.14 -26.00
N LEU A 115 -3.06 20.42 -26.64
CA LEU A 115 -3.44 19.07 -26.24
C LEU A 115 -2.25 18.07 -26.37
N GLU A 116 -1.46 18.17 -27.44
CA GLU A 116 -0.23 17.39 -27.60
C GLU A 116 0.78 17.68 -26.48
N ALA A 117 1.01 18.96 -26.15
CA ALA A 117 1.90 19.35 -25.06
C ALA A 117 1.37 18.86 -23.70
N ALA A 118 0.06 18.94 -23.46
CA ALA A 118 -0.58 18.45 -22.24
C ALA A 118 -0.48 16.90 -22.11
N LEU A 119 -0.67 16.17 -23.22
CA LEU A 119 -0.45 14.73 -23.25
C LEU A 119 1.03 14.37 -23.01
N GLY A 120 1.95 15.18 -23.53
CA GLY A 120 3.39 15.08 -23.24
C GLY A 120 3.67 15.24 -21.73
N GLN A 121 3.11 16.29 -21.13
CA GLN A 121 3.24 16.53 -19.69
C GLN A 121 2.66 15.39 -18.84
N HIS A 122 1.47 14.92 -19.19
CA HIS A 122 0.87 13.77 -18.52
C HIS A 122 1.77 12.52 -18.59
N ARG A 123 2.38 12.27 -19.76
CA ARG A 123 3.33 11.15 -19.90
C ARG A 123 4.54 11.29 -19.01
N LEU A 124 5.09 12.50 -18.85
CA LEU A 124 6.23 12.75 -17.95
C LEU A 124 5.86 12.51 -16.49
N VAL A 125 4.74 13.09 -16.03
CA VAL A 125 4.27 12.93 -14.65
C VAL A 125 3.97 11.45 -14.33
N THR A 126 3.26 10.76 -15.23
CA THR A 126 2.92 9.34 -15.01
C THR A 126 4.14 8.42 -15.14
N ALA A 127 5.09 8.70 -16.05
CA ALA A 127 6.31 7.91 -16.19
C ALA A 127 7.21 8.03 -14.95
N GLU A 128 7.38 9.24 -14.41
CA GLU A 128 8.12 9.46 -13.17
C GLU A 128 7.50 8.64 -12.04
N ARG A 129 6.18 8.71 -11.89
CA ARG A 129 5.44 7.96 -10.88
C ARG A 129 5.58 6.44 -11.06
N GLU A 130 5.42 5.92 -12.29
CA GLU A 130 5.56 4.49 -12.57
C GLU A 130 6.98 3.98 -12.26
N ILE A 131 8.02 4.74 -12.65
CA ILE A 131 9.41 4.38 -12.33
C ILE A 131 9.60 4.32 -10.82
N LEU A 132 9.07 5.31 -10.13
CA LEU A 132 9.19 5.40 -8.68
C LEU A 132 8.45 4.24 -7.98
N GLU A 133 7.20 3.96 -8.37
CA GLU A 133 6.42 2.84 -7.82
C GLU A 133 7.09 1.48 -8.11
N ARG A 134 7.62 1.29 -9.31
CA ARG A 134 8.38 0.08 -9.66
C ARG A 134 9.66 -0.06 -8.83
N THR A 135 10.38 1.04 -8.63
CA THR A 135 11.60 1.05 -7.80
C THR A 135 11.27 0.72 -6.34
N LEU A 136 10.25 1.36 -5.78
CA LEU A 136 9.80 1.08 -4.40
C LEU A 136 9.34 -0.37 -4.23
N ASN A 137 8.52 -0.87 -5.15
CA ASN A 137 8.08 -2.26 -5.11
C ASN A 137 9.25 -3.25 -5.29
N GLY A 138 10.21 -2.93 -6.15
CA GLY A 138 11.43 -3.72 -6.33
C GLY A 138 12.28 -3.75 -5.06
N THR A 139 12.48 -2.61 -4.41
CA THR A 139 13.23 -2.50 -3.15
C THR A 139 12.53 -3.25 -2.01
N ALA A 140 11.22 -3.07 -1.87
CA ALA A 140 10.42 -3.78 -0.88
C ALA A 140 10.49 -5.30 -1.07
N LYS A 141 10.42 -5.76 -2.32
CA LYS A 141 10.59 -7.18 -2.66
C LYS A 141 11.98 -7.68 -2.30
N ALA A 142 13.04 -6.94 -2.66
CA ALA A 142 14.42 -7.31 -2.33
C ALA A 142 14.63 -7.43 -0.81
N LEU A 143 14.12 -6.47 -0.02
CA LEU A 143 14.17 -6.55 1.45
C LEU A 143 13.40 -7.76 1.98
N SER A 144 12.22 -8.04 1.45
CA SER A 144 11.45 -9.23 1.80
C SER A 144 12.17 -10.53 1.46
N ASP A 145 12.80 -10.61 0.30
CA ASP A 145 13.56 -11.78 -0.13
C ASP A 145 14.78 -12.00 0.80
N ILE A 146 15.50 -10.94 1.17
CA ILE A 146 16.59 -10.99 2.13
C ILE A 146 16.09 -11.47 3.51
N LEU A 147 14.98 -10.89 4.00
CA LEU A 147 14.39 -11.30 5.27
C LEU A 147 13.96 -12.77 5.26
N SER A 148 13.42 -13.26 4.14
CA SER A 148 13.03 -14.66 3.97
C SER A 148 14.21 -15.65 4.12
N ILE A 149 15.42 -15.19 3.80
CA ILE A 149 16.65 -15.98 3.92
C ILE A 149 17.20 -15.90 5.34
N LEU A 150 17.29 -14.69 5.89
CA LEU A 150 17.94 -14.43 7.18
C LEU A 150 17.06 -14.86 8.35
N ASP A 151 15.79 -14.55 8.30
CA ASP A 151 14.80 -14.87 9.34
C ASP A 151 13.45 -15.26 8.73
N PRO A 152 13.28 -16.52 8.27
CA PRO A 152 12.05 -17.00 7.65
C PRO A 152 10.81 -16.88 8.54
N ALA A 153 10.97 -16.95 9.85
CA ALA A 153 9.86 -16.83 10.80
C ALA A 153 9.32 -15.39 10.84
N SER A 154 10.20 -14.39 10.94
CA SER A 154 9.81 -12.97 10.86
C SER A 154 9.23 -12.63 9.49
N PHE A 155 9.77 -13.21 8.41
CA PHE A 155 9.20 -13.07 7.07
C PHE A 155 7.77 -13.64 7.00
N GLY A 156 7.54 -14.85 7.51
CA GLY A 156 6.21 -15.47 7.55
C GLY A 156 5.19 -14.64 8.33
N LEU A 157 5.59 -14.10 9.49
CA LEU A 157 4.75 -13.20 10.26
C LEU A 157 4.43 -11.90 9.49
N GLY A 158 5.42 -11.30 8.81
CA GLY A 158 5.22 -10.12 7.97
C GLY A 158 4.22 -10.38 6.83
N GLN A 159 4.29 -11.54 6.18
CA GLN A 159 3.32 -11.94 5.15
C GLN A 159 1.90 -12.06 5.73
N LYS A 160 1.75 -12.72 6.87
CA LYS A 160 0.47 -12.89 7.57
C LYS A 160 -0.11 -11.54 7.99
N LEU A 161 0.72 -10.66 8.54
CA LEU A 161 0.33 -9.29 8.89
C LEU A 161 -0.15 -8.48 7.68
N ARG A 162 0.55 -8.58 6.55
CA ARG A 162 0.14 -7.93 5.30
C ARG A 162 -1.22 -8.44 4.82
N ASP A 163 -1.46 -9.75 4.87
CA ASP A 163 -2.72 -10.32 4.41
C ASP A 163 -3.89 -9.90 5.30
N TYR A 164 -3.68 -9.83 6.63
CA TYR A 164 -4.65 -9.28 7.58
C TYR A 164 -4.89 -7.79 7.36
N MET A 165 -3.83 -7.01 7.14
CA MET A 165 -3.93 -5.58 6.84
C MET A 165 -4.74 -5.36 5.56
N ARG A 166 -4.46 -6.11 4.50
CA ARG A 166 -5.19 -6.04 3.23
C ARG A 166 -6.67 -6.36 3.39
N ALA A 167 -7.01 -7.42 4.13
CA ALA A 167 -8.38 -7.79 4.41
C ALA A 167 -9.12 -6.68 5.17
N TYR A 168 -8.48 -6.10 6.19
CA TYR A 168 -9.02 -4.98 6.96
C TYR A 168 -9.25 -3.72 6.13
N LEU A 169 -8.26 -3.31 5.33
CA LEU A 169 -8.35 -2.14 4.46
C LEU A 169 -9.40 -2.31 3.36
N GLY A 170 -9.54 -3.53 2.83
CA GLY A 170 -10.60 -3.90 1.89
C GLY A 170 -12.00 -3.78 2.51
N HIS A 171 -12.16 -4.18 3.77
CA HIS A 171 -13.40 -3.99 4.53
C HIS A 171 -13.77 -2.50 4.69
N LEU A 172 -12.78 -1.66 4.96
CA LEU A 172 -12.97 -0.21 5.09
C LEU A 172 -13.10 0.52 3.75
N LYS A 173 -12.91 -0.16 2.61
CA LYS A 173 -12.92 0.41 1.25
C LYS A 173 -11.94 1.58 1.06
N ILE A 174 -10.78 1.50 1.69
CA ILE A 174 -9.71 2.50 1.58
C ILE A 174 -8.94 2.26 0.27
N ALA A 175 -8.88 3.28 -0.60
CA ALA A 175 -8.31 3.14 -1.95
C ALA A 175 -6.78 3.16 -2.02
N LYS A 176 -6.09 3.88 -1.11
CA LYS A 176 -4.62 3.96 -1.05
C LYS A 176 -4.11 3.19 0.16
N THR A 177 -3.57 2.01 -0.07
CA THR A 177 -3.23 1.05 0.99
C THR A 177 -1.80 0.53 0.94
N TRP A 178 -1.03 0.90 -0.09
CA TRP A 178 0.28 0.32 -0.35
C TRP A 178 1.29 0.53 0.79
N ASP A 179 1.28 1.69 1.40
CA ASP A 179 2.14 2.06 2.53
C ASP A 179 1.83 1.27 3.80
N LEU A 180 0.54 1.04 4.07
CA LEU A 180 0.07 0.24 5.20
C LEU A 180 0.37 -1.25 5.00
N GLU A 181 0.14 -1.78 3.80
CA GLU A 181 0.49 -3.15 3.46
C GLU A 181 2.00 -3.38 3.51
N LEU A 182 2.78 -2.40 3.03
CA LEU A 182 4.23 -2.46 3.06
C LEU A 182 4.76 -2.36 4.49
N ALA A 183 4.20 -1.49 5.32
CA ALA A 183 4.54 -1.41 6.74
C ALA A 183 4.28 -2.75 7.44
N ALA A 184 3.13 -3.38 7.20
CA ALA A 184 2.81 -4.69 7.75
C ALA A 184 3.81 -5.78 7.31
N MET A 185 4.22 -5.78 6.05
CA MET A 185 5.18 -6.73 5.52
C MET A 185 6.59 -6.55 6.09
N LEU A 186 7.02 -5.30 6.28
CA LEU A 186 8.39 -4.96 6.68
C LEU A 186 8.54 -4.62 8.18
N CYS A 187 7.46 -4.66 8.97
CA CYS A 187 7.52 -4.33 10.39
C CYS A 187 8.47 -5.21 11.22
N GLN A 188 8.81 -6.38 10.68
CA GLN A 188 9.73 -7.33 11.31
C GLN A 188 11.19 -7.17 10.83
N VAL A 189 11.50 -6.22 9.93
CA VAL A 189 12.84 -6.11 9.34
C VAL A 189 13.94 -5.85 10.39
N GLY A 190 13.61 -5.20 11.50
CA GLY A 190 14.56 -4.93 12.58
C GLY A 190 15.08 -6.18 13.29
N TYR A 191 14.38 -7.31 13.19
CA TYR A 191 14.82 -8.59 13.78
C TYR A 191 16.14 -9.11 13.19
N VAL A 192 16.50 -8.69 11.99
CA VAL A 192 17.74 -9.08 11.32
C VAL A 192 19.00 -8.74 12.15
N THR A 193 18.91 -7.78 13.05
CA THR A 193 20.03 -7.35 13.91
C THR A 193 20.15 -8.15 15.21
N ILE A 194 19.17 -8.99 15.52
CA ILE A 194 19.15 -9.73 16.79
C ILE A 194 19.89 -11.06 16.64
N PRO A 195 20.79 -11.39 17.55
CA PRO A 195 21.49 -12.68 17.52
C PRO A 195 20.53 -13.87 17.54
N ALA A 196 20.79 -14.88 16.72
CA ALA A 196 19.92 -16.05 16.57
C ALA A 196 19.61 -16.75 17.90
N VAL A 197 20.57 -16.78 18.84
CA VAL A 197 20.39 -17.37 20.17
C VAL A 197 19.34 -16.59 20.99
N VAL A 198 19.30 -15.26 20.88
CA VAL A 198 18.32 -14.41 21.58
C VAL A 198 16.94 -14.62 20.96
N LEU A 199 16.85 -14.66 19.61
CA LEU A 199 15.60 -14.94 18.90
C LEU A 199 15.04 -16.33 19.26
N ALA A 200 15.90 -17.35 19.35
CA ALA A 200 15.47 -18.69 19.73
C ALA A 200 14.88 -18.70 21.15
N LYS A 201 15.52 -18.04 22.11
CA LYS A 201 14.98 -17.90 23.48
C LYS A 201 13.65 -17.15 23.48
N PHE A 202 13.58 -16.03 22.77
CA PHE A 202 12.38 -15.21 22.69
C PHE A 202 11.19 -16.00 22.12
N ARG A 203 11.39 -16.71 21.01
CA ARG A 203 10.36 -17.54 20.37
C ARG A 203 9.94 -18.76 21.19
N ALA A 204 10.90 -19.32 21.94
CA ALA A 204 10.64 -20.42 22.87
C ALA A 204 10.04 -19.95 24.22
N ASN A 205 9.75 -18.64 24.37
CA ASN A 205 9.22 -18.04 25.60
C ASN A 205 10.09 -18.32 26.83
N LEU A 206 11.41 -18.42 26.65
CA LEU A 206 12.39 -18.62 27.72
C LEU A 206 12.73 -17.28 28.39
N SER A 207 13.27 -17.36 29.61
CA SER A 207 13.69 -16.15 30.33
C SER A 207 14.83 -15.44 29.61
N LEU A 208 14.67 -14.13 29.42
CA LEU A 208 15.64 -13.25 28.77
C LEU A 208 16.35 -12.39 29.83
N LYS A 209 17.65 -12.17 29.64
CA LYS A 209 18.44 -11.21 30.41
C LYS A 209 17.98 -9.78 30.11
N SER A 210 18.36 -8.81 30.98
CA SER A 210 18.02 -7.40 30.78
C SER A 210 18.51 -6.87 29.43
N GLU A 211 19.75 -7.15 29.08
CA GLU A 211 20.38 -6.73 27.82
C GLU A 211 19.65 -7.32 26.60
N GLU A 212 19.21 -8.59 26.69
CA GLU A 212 18.45 -9.28 25.65
C GLU A 212 17.06 -8.65 25.45
N LYS A 213 16.39 -8.22 26.55
CA LYS A 213 15.13 -7.48 26.51
C LYS A 213 15.31 -6.11 25.88
N ASP A 214 16.39 -5.39 26.22
CA ASP A 214 16.72 -4.09 25.66
C ASP A 214 17.00 -4.16 24.16
N MET A 215 17.64 -5.25 23.68
CA MET A 215 17.82 -5.49 22.24
C MET A 215 16.47 -5.64 21.55
N LEU A 216 15.57 -6.46 22.10
CA LEU A 216 14.25 -6.67 21.53
C LEU A 216 13.39 -5.40 21.53
N ALA A 217 13.48 -4.58 22.58
CA ALA A 217 12.75 -3.32 22.68
C ALA A 217 13.18 -2.31 21.59
N ARG A 218 14.40 -2.40 21.05
CA ARG A 218 14.92 -1.51 20.01
C ARG A 218 14.55 -1.95 18.58
N ILE A 219 14.00 -3.14 18.38
CA ILE A 219 13.65 -3.68 17.05
C ILE A 219 12.83 -2.69 16.20
N PRO A 220 11.77 -2.03 16.72
CA PRO A 220 10.99 -1.09 15.93
C PRO A 220 11.83 0.11 15.46
N ARG A 221 12.73 0.63 16.32
CA ARG A 221 13.64 1.72 15.97
C ARG A 221 14.59 1.29 14.84
N THR A 222 15.24 0.15 15.01
CA THR A 222 16.16 -0.38 14.00
C THR A 222 15.47 -0.61 12.66
N GLY A 223 14.24 -1.15 12.69
CA GLY A 223 13.43 -1.33 11.48
C GLY A 223 13.09 0.01 10.82
N ALA A 224 12.68 0.98 11.61
CA ALA A 224 12.36 2.33 11.12
C ALA A 224 13.60 3.02 10.52
N ASP A 225 14.75 2.95 11.18
CA ASP A 225 16.00 3.56 10.69
C ASP A 225 16.47 2.93 9.37
N LEU A 226 16.30 1.62 9.19
CA LEU A 226 16.58 0.96 7.92
C LEU A 226 15.66 1.45 6.80
N LEU A 227 14.37 1.59 7.08
CA LEU A 227 13.36 2.01 6.10
C LEU A 227 13.46 3.50 5.77
N ALA A 228 13.83 4.35 6.73
CA ALA A 228 13.98 5.80 6.54
C ALA A 228 15.10 6.17 5.54
N ASN A 229 16.05 5.27 5.28
CA ASN A 229 17.09 5.47 4.27
C ASN A 229 16.55 5.31 2.83
N ILE A 230 15.33 4.84 2.65
CA ILE A 230 14.72 4.62 1.33
C ILE A 230 13.77 5.79 1.07
N PRO A 231 14.01 6.60 0.02
CA PRO A 231 13.14 7.73 -0.30
C PRO A 231 11.67 7.31 -0.40
N ARG A 232 10.78 8.12 0.16
CA ARG A 232 9.32 7.92 0.22
C ARG A 232 8.83 6.78 1.12
N LEU A 233 9.70 6.13 1.87
CA LEU A 233 9.30 5.20 2.92
C LEU A 233 9.29 5.85 4.32
N GLU A 234 9.42 7.17 4.43
CA GLU A 234 9.41 7.88 5.71
C GLU A 234 8.11 7.62 6.49
N GLY A 235 6.97 7.61 5.80
CA GLY A 235 5.67 7.26 6.40
C GLY A 235 5.60 5.81 6.87
N VAL A 236 6.14 4.88 6.08
CA VAL A 236 6.26 3.45 6.43
C VAL A 236 7.17 3.29 7.64
N ALA A 237 8.31 3.99 7.68
CA ALA A 237 9.24 3.99 8.80
C ALA A 237 8.58 4.48 10.09
N GLN A 238 7.76 5.54 10.04
CA GLN A 238 7.01 6.03 11.19
C GLN A 238 5.98 5.02 11.69
N ILE A 239 5.29 4.32 10.79
CA ILE A 239 4.36 3.26 11.14
C ILE A 239 5.10 2.12 11.85
N VAL A 240 6.25 1.69 11.34
CA VAL A 240 7.08 0.63 11.93
C VAL A 240 7.66 1.06 13.28
N LEU A 241 8.08 2.31 13.42
CA LEU A 241 8.60 2.83 14.68
C LEU A 241 7.60 2.69 15.82
N HIS A 242 6.33 3.03 15.57
CA HIS A 242 5.27 3.06 16.58
C HIS A 242 4.44 1.77 16.66
N GLN A 243 4.85 0.68 16.00
CA GLN A 243 4.06 -0.57 15.94
C GLN A 243 3.78 -1.23 17.32
N HIS A 244 4.58 -0.90 18.34
CA HIS A 244 4.41 -1.38 19.70
C HIS A 244 4.00 -0.27 20.68
N LYS A 245 3.65 0.92 20.17
CA LYS A 245 3.14 2.02 20.96
C LYS A 245 1.70 1.73 21.40
N ASN A 246 1.42 1.83 22.67
CA ASN A 246 0.08 1.69 23.20
C ASN A 246 -0.72 2.99 22.99
N PHE A 247 -2.02 2.89 22.90
CA PHE A 247 -2.89 4.03 22.63
C PHE A 247 -2.85 5.08 23.76
N ASP A 248 -2.60 4.64 24.99
CA ASP A 248 -2.42 5.52 26.16
C ASP A 248 -1.07 6.25 26.20
N GLY A 249 -0.20 6.04 25.20
CA GLY A 249 1.13 6.65 25.10
C GLY A 249 2.24 5.86 25.79
N THR A 250 1.91 4.76 26.47
CA THR A 250 2.94 3.83 27.00
C THR A 250 3.54 2.96 25.88
N GLY A 251 4.52 2.15 26.21
CA GLY A 251 5.19 1.29 25.24
C GLY A 251 6.33 1.98 24.49
N PHE A 252 6.77 1.38 23.38
CA PHE A 252 7.90 1.88 22.60
C PHE A 252 7.43 2.52 21.28
N PRO A 253 8.05 3.65 20.86
CA PRO A 253 9.12 4.42 21.52
C PRO A 253 8.64 5.18 22.78
N CYS A 254 9.60 5.46 23.69
CA CYS A 254 9.32 6.26 24.89
C CYS A 254 9.33 7.77 24.54
N ASP A 255 8.33 8.21 23.79
CA ASP A 255 8.07 9.60 23.41
C ASP A 255 6.69 10.03 23.93
N LEU A 256 6.29 11.28 23.65
CA LEU A 256 5.03 11.85 24.11
C LEU A 256 3.84 11.56 23.18
N VAL A 257 4.06 10.84 22.08
CA VAL A 257 3.02 10.51 21.11
C VAL A 257 2.01 9.55 21.73
N ALA A 258 0.72 9.90 21.69
CA ALA A 258 -0.35 9.11 22.28
C ALA A 258 -1.67 9.30 21.51
N GLY A 259 -2.61 8.38 21.67
CA GLY A 259 -3.94 8.50 21.10
C GLY A 259 -3.93 8.58 19.59
N GLU A 260 -4.63 9.56 19.04
CA GLU A 260 -4.77 9.76 17.60
C GLU A 260 -3.51 10.32 16.94
N GLU A 261 -2.53 10.84 17.68
CA GLU A 261 -1.24 11.27 17.16
C GLU A 261 -0.38 10.08 16.71
N ILE A 262 -0.64 8.88 17.25
CA ILE A 262 0.00 7.65 16.78
C ILE A 262 -0.49 7.37 15.34
N PRO A 263 0.40 7.14 14.36
CA PRO A 263 0.01 6.84 13.00
C PRO A 263 -1.05 5.73 12.92
N LEU A 264 -2.10 5.91 12.12
CA LEU A 264 -3.19 4.92 12.01
C LEU A 264 -2.65 3.52 11.70
N GLY A 265 -1.68 3.41 10.77
CA GLY A 265 -1.04 2.13 10.45
C GLY A 265 -0.40 1.45 11.65
N SER A 266 0.21 2.21 12.56
CA SER A 266 0.80 1.68 13.81
C SER A 266 -0.28 1.17 14.76
N ARG A 267 -1.39 1.92 14.91
CA ARG A 267 -2.53 1.50 15.74
C ARG A 267 -3.16 0.20 15.22
N VAL A 268 -3.28 0.07 13.90
CA VAL A 268 -3.76 -1.17 13.25
C VAL A 268 -2.76 -2.30 13.44
N LEU A 269 -1.46 -2.07 13.18
CA LEU A 269 -0.42 -3.08 13.38
C LEU A 269 -0.38 -3.58 14.82
N ARG A 270 -0.54 -2.69 15.81
CA ARG A 270 -0.57 -3.06 17.23
C ARG A 270 -1.67 -4.08 17.53
N VAL A 271 -2.86 -3.88 16.95
CA VAL A 271 -3.98 -4.83 17.08
C VAL A 271 -3.68 -6.15 16.35
N LEU A 272 -3.23 -6.08 15.10
CA LEU A 272 -3.00 -7.27 14.28
C LEU A 272 -1.87 -8.14 14.80
N ILE A 273 -0.77 -7.55 15.29
CA ILE A 273 0.37 -8.28 15.88
C ILE A 273 -0.10 -9.10 17.08
N ASP A 274 -0.83 -8.49 18.01
CA ASP A 274 -1.28 -9.18 19.21
C ASP A 274 -2.38 -10.22 18.89
N LEU A 275 -3.27 -9.93 17.95
CA LEU A 275 -4.28 -10.89 17.49
C LEU A 275 -3.62 -12.17 16.94
N ILE A 276 -2.66 -12.00 16.03
CA ILE A 276 -1.93 -13.13 15.45
C ILE A 276 -1.15 -13.90 16.52
N ALA A 277 -0.50 -13.20 17.45
CA ALA A 277 0.24 -13.82 18.53
C ALA A 277 -0.66 -14.66 19.47
N LEU A 278 -1.89 -14.21 19.73
CA LEU A 278 -2.87 -14.97 20.53
C LEU A 278 -3.39 -16.19 19.75
N GLU A 279 -3.67 -16.05 18.46
CA GLU A 279 -4.06 -17.15 17.59
C GLU A 279 -2.98 -18.24 17.50
N GLU A 280 -1.69 -17.84 17.39
CA GLU A 280 -0.55 -18.77 17.36
C GLU A 280 -0.35 -19.52 18.68
N ARG A 281 -0.82 -18.94 19.79
CA ARG A 281 -0.90 -19.65 21.09
C ARG A 281 -2.09 -20.59 21.20
N GLY A 282 -2.91 -20.73 20.14
CA GLY A 282 -4.05 -21.63 20.07
C GLY A 282 -5.36 -21.03 20.58
N LEU A 283 -5.44 -19.71 20.81
CA LEU A 283 -6.71 -19.09 21.13
C LEU A 283 -7.56 -18.95 19.87
N ALA A 284 -8.81 -19.40 19.94
CA ALA A 284 -9.77 -19.10 18.90
C ALA A 284 -10.00 -17.58 18.82
N ARG A 285 -10.13 -17.06 17.60
CA ARG A 285 -10.22 -15.60 17.32
C ARG A 285 -11.21 -14.83 18.20
N PRO A 286 -12.47 -15.28 18.41
CA PRO A 286 -13.40 -14.57 19.27
C PRO A 286 -12.89 -14.43 20.72
N LYS A 287 -12.20 -15.44 21.22
CA LYS A 287 -11.59 -15.40 22.57
C LYS A 287 -10.38 -14.48 22.62
N ALA A 288 -9.56 -14.48 21.56
CA ALA A 288 -8.42 -13.57 21.44
C ALA A 288 -8.88 -12.11 21.43
N LEU A 289 -9.90 -11.77 20.63
CA LEU A 289 -10.47 -10.43 20.57
C LEU A 289 -11.09 -10.02 21.93
N ALA A 290 -11.81 -10.90 22.61
CA ALA A 290 -12.37 -10.63 23.93
C ALA A 290 -11.26 -10.36 24.98
N GLU A 291 -10.16 -11.13 24.94
CA GLU A 291 -9.00 -10.90 25.80
C GLU A 291 -8.36 -9.54 25.52
N MET A 292 -8.24 -9.16 24.24
CA MET A 292 -7.70 -7.86 23.85
C MET A 292 -8.60 -6.71 24.29
N GLN A 293 -9.92 -6.83 24.22
CA GLN A 293 -10.87 -5.83 24.69
C GLN A 293 -10.76 -5.58 26.20
N ALA A 294 -10.37 -6.59 26.97
CA ALA A 294 -10.16 -6.46 28.43
C ALA A 294 -8.86 -5.68 28.78
N ARG A 295 -7.96 -5.46 27.83
CA ARG A 295 -6.69 -4.75 28.03
C ARG A 295 -6.86 -3.26 27.79
N SER A 296 -7.27 -2.51 28.82
CA SER A 296 -7.46 -1.06 28.72
C SER A 296 -6.17 -0.31 28.36
N GLY A 297 -6.28 0.74 27.54
CA GLY A 297 -5.19 1.66 27.21
C GLY A 297 -4.22 1.16 26.11
N ILE A 298 -4.20 -0.14 25.78
CA ILE A 298 -3.25 -0.72 24.83
C ILE A 298 -3.65 -0.42 23.38
N TYR A 299 -4.90 -0.62 23.04
CA TYR A 299 -5.40 -0.52 21.67
C TYR A 299 -6.27 0.72 21.47
N ASP A 300 -6.27 1.27 20.26
CA ASP A 300 -7.29 2.21 19.83
C ASP A 300 -8.66 1.50 19.83
N PRO A 301 -9.64 1.94 20.63
CA PRO A 301 -10.94 1.27 20.73
C PRO A 301 -11.68 1.18 19.40
N ARG A 302 -11.58 2.22 18.55
CA ARG A 302 -12.24 2.25 17.24
C ARG A 302 -11.60 1.24 16.27
N VAL A 303 -10.27 1.13 16.30
CA VAL A 303 -9.54 0.16 15.47
C VAL A 303 -9.85 -1.24 15.93
N LEU A 304 -9.82 -1.53 17.23
CA LEU A 304 -10.10 -2.85 17.79
C LEU A 304 -11.53 -3.30 17.48
N GLU A 305 -12.52 -2.42 17.65
CA GLU A 305 -13.91 -2.70 17.29
C GLU A 305 -14.07 -2.98 15.79
N SER A 306 -13.49 -2.13 14.95
CA SER A 306 -13.54 -2.29 13.49
C SER A 306 -12.84 -3.56 13.01
N VAL A 307 -11.71 -3.94 13.60
CA VAL A 307 -11.02 -5.21 13.35
C VAL A 307 -11.89 -6.38 13.78
N SER A 308 -12.54 -6.29 14.95
CA SER A 308 -13.46 -7.34 15.42
C SER A 308 -14.59 -7.58 14.43
N VAL A 309 -15.26 -6.52 13.97
CA VAL A 309 -16.33 -6.62 12.96
C VAL A 309 -15.80 -7.20 11.65
N CYS A 310 -14.66 -6.74 11.17
CA CYS A 310 -14.06 -7.23 9.93
C CYS A 310 -13.81 -8.73 9.96
N PHE A 311 -13.23 -9.23 11.03
CA PHE A 311 -12.79 -10.61 11.10
C PHE A 311 -13.89 -11.57 11.62
N ASP A 312 -14.93 -11.09 12.29
CA ASP A 312 -16.13 -11.89 12.58
C ASP A 312 -16.97 -12.13 11.31
N VAL A 313 -17.14 -11.11 10.46
CA VAL A 313 -17.96 -11.20 9.23
C VAL A 313 -17.19 -11.87 8.08
N ALA A 314 -15.91 -11.54 7.90
CA ALA A 314 -15.14 -12.01 6.75
C ALA A 314 -14.81 -13.52 6.81
N PHE A 315 -14.78 -14.11 8.00
CA PHE A 315 -14.37 -15.52 8.16
C PHE A 315 -15.51 -16.49 8.48
N THR A 316 -16.71 -16.03 8.76
CA THR A 316 -17.90 -16.92 8.82
C THR A 316 -18.35 -17.39 7.44
N GLY A 317 -17.82 -16.83 6.34
CA GLY A 317 -18.18 -17.16 4.97
C GLY A 317 -17.06 -17.71 4.06
N ARG A 318 -15.82 -17.79 4.53
CA ARG A 318 -14.69 -18.38 3.79
C ARG A 318 -13.86 -19.27 4.70
N THR A 319 -14.31 -20.47 4.94
CA THR A 319 -13.38 -21.60 4.82
C THR A 319 -12.97 -21.62 3.36
N GLU A 320 -11.80 -21.05 3.02
CA GLU A 320 -11.17 -21.45 1.77
C GLU A 320 -11.17 -22.98 1.78
N PRO A 321 -11.55 -23.65 0.67
CA PRO A 321 -11.39 -25.08 0.60
C PRO A 321 -9.92 -25.33 0.89
N ALA A 322 -9.64 -25.99 2.00
CA ALA A 322 -8.29 -26.36 2.36
C ALA A 322 -7.70 -27.04 1.13
N GLY A 323 -6.75 -26.40 0.47
CA GLY A 323 -6.06 -26.98 -0.66
C GLY A 323 -5.56 -28.35 -0.21
N ALA A 324 -5.58 -29.33 -1.07
CA ALA A 324 -5.17 -30.69 -0.69
C ALA A 324 -3.80 -30.63 -0.04
N VAL A 325 -3.71 -31.12 1.20
CA VAL A 325 -2.40 -31.27 1.88
C VAL A 325 -1.60 -32.30 1.09
N LEU A 326 -0.45 -31.89 0.57
CA LEU A 326 0.43 -32.74 -0.19
C LEU A 326 1.69 -33.03 0.64
N GLU A 327 2.13 -34.27 0.63
CA GLU A 327 3.44 -34.67 1.15
C GLU A 327 4.35 -34.91 -0.05
N ILE A 328 5.33 -34.03 -0.23
CA ILE A 328 6.19 -34.01 -1.41
C ILE A 328 7.67 -34.03 -1.01
N PRO A 329 8.54 -34.63 -1.85
CA PRO A 329 9.98 -34.49 -1.68
C PRO A 329 10.42 -33.07 -2.10
N LEU A 330 11.60 -32.64 -1.66
CA LEU A 330 12.16 -31.32 -1.95
C LEU A 330 12.23 -31.02 -3.46
N LYS A 331 12.52 -32.03 -4.29
CA LYS A 331 12.58 -31.89 -5.76
C LYS A 331 11.27 -31.40 -6.38
N ASP A 332 10.13 -31.70 -5.75
CA ASP A 332 8.79 -31.34 -6.21
C ASP A 332 8.27 -30.07 -5.53
N LEU A 333 9.04 -29.51 -4.58
CA LEU A 333 8.72 -28.26 -3.92
C LEU A 333 8.80 -27.10 -4.94
N ARG A 334 7.74 -26.28 -4.99
CA ARG A 334 7.63 -25.17 -5.93
C ARG A 334 7.39 -23.84 -5.22
N VAL A 335 7.71 -22.77 -5.91
CA VAL A 335 7.37 -21.41 -5.49
C VAL A 335 5.85 -21.30 -5.32
N ARG A 336 5.42 -20.64 -4.23
CA ARG A 336 4.03 -20.48 -3.77
C ARG A 336 3.43 -21.68 -3.06
N HIS A 337 4.13 -22.79 -2.84
CA HIS A 337 3.66 -23.75 -1.86
C HIS A 337 3.70 -23.14 -0.46
N LEU A 338 2.67 -23.35 0.33
CA LEU A 338 2.59 -22.98 1.73
C LEU A 338 3.13 -24.17 2.58
N LEU A 339 4.17 -23.94 3.34
CA LEU A 339 4.73 -24.98 4.24
C LEU A 339 3.80 -25.16 5.43
N LEU A 340 3.26 -26.35 5.61
CA LEU A 340 2.39 -26.67 6.75
C LEU A 340 3.16 -27.07 8.01
N GLU A 341 4.40 -27.54 7.83
CA GLU A 341 5.31 -27.90 8.90
C GLU A 341 6.66 -27.22 8.73
N LYS A 342 7.46 -27.21 9.83
CA LYS A 342 8.84 -26.73 9.78
C LYS A 342 9.69 -27.66 8.90
N ILE A 343 10.66 -27.10 8.20
CA ILE A 343 11.68 -27.86 7.48
C ILE A 343 12.96 -27.87 8.31
N GLU A 344 13.50 -29.08 8.54
CA GLU A 344 14.72 -29.31 9.30
C GLU A 344 15.75 -30.10 8.48
N THR A 345 17.01 -29.87 8.77
CA THR A 345 18.11 -30.75 8.29
C THR A 345 17.99 -32.13 8.96
N LEU A 346 18.74 -33.12 8.42
CA LEU A 346 18.83 -34.44 9.03
C LEU A 346 19.41 -34.38 10.46
N ASP A 347 20.26 -33.38 10.74
CA ASP A 347 20.85 -33.12 12.06
C ASP A 347 19.91 -32.40 13.02
N GLY A 348 18.66 -32.10 12.60
CA GLY A 348 17.64 -31.44 13.44
C GLY A 348 17.73 -29.92 13.50
N VAL A 349 18.55 -29.29 12.66
CA VAL A 349 18.60 -27.83 12.57
C VAL A 349 17.40 -27.30 11.77
N MET A 350 16.60 -26.47 12.38
CA MET A 350 15.44 -25.84 11.70
C MET A 350 15.93 -24.83 10.66
N ILE A 351 15.50 -25.00 9.41
CA ILE A 351 15.82 -24.11 8.29
C ILE A 351 14.70 -23.09 8.08
N VAL A 352 13.44 -23.55 8.18
CA VAL A 352 12.24 -22.78 7.90
C VAL A 352 11.10 -23.22 8.82
N GLY A 353 10.30 -22.27 9.31
CA GLY A 353 9.09 -22.53 10.10
C GLY A 353 7.87 -22.88 9.26
N SER A 354 6.86 -23.47 9.89
CA SER A 354 5.53 -23.67 9.31
C SER A 354 4.86 -22.35 8.97
N GLY A 355 3.89 -22.37 8.05
CA GLY A 355 3.17 -21.15 7.60
C GLY A 355 3.97 -20.27 6.63
N THR A 356 5.15 -20.71 6.19
CA THR A 356 6.00 -19.94 5.27
C THR A 356 5.67 -20.27 3.81
N LEU A 357 5.42 -19.22 3.00
CA LEU A 357 5.24 -19.36 1.56
C LEU A 357 6.62 -19.54 0.89
N VAL A 358 6.76 -20.54 0.05
CA VAL A 358 8.02 -20.83 -0.65
C VAL A 358 8.29 -19.75 -1.71
N THR A 359 9.36 -18.98 -1.49
CA THR A 359 9.89 -18.01 -2.46
C THR A 359 10.99 -18.65 -3.31
N PRO A 360 11.38 -18.06 -4.48
CA PRO A 360 12.50 -18.53 -5.27
C PRO A 360 13.80 -18.62 -4.46
N MET A 361 14.07 -17.62 -3.62
CA MET A 361 15.27 -17.54 -2.78
C MET A 361 15.26 -18.59 -1.67
N LEU A 362 14.08 -18.81 -1.04
CA LEU A 362 13.92 -19.85 -0.05
C LEU A 362 14.12 -21.26 -0.64
N LEU A 363 13.59 -21.49 -1.85
CA LEU A 363 13.78 -22.75 -2.55
C LEU A 363 15.26 -23.03 -2.84
N GLU A 364 16.01 -22.00 -3.25
CA GLU A 364 17.46 -22.12 -3.46
C GLU A 364 18.21 -22.39 -2.13
N LYS A 365 17.84 -21.69 -1.06
CA LYS A 365 18.38 -21.95 0.29
C LYS A 365 18.14 -23.41 0.70
N LEU A 366 16.92 -23.92 0.52
CA LEU A 366 16.60 -25.31 0.86
C LEU A 366 17.41 -26.32 0.03
N ARG A 367 17.62 -26.06 -1.27
CA ARG A 367 18.47 -26.89 -2.13
C ARG A 367 19.91 -26.91 -1.66
N ASN A 368 20.46 -25.75 -1.26
CA ASN A 368 21.82 -25.66 -0.74
C ASN A 368 22.00 -26.43 0.58
N PHE A 369 21.02 -26.30 1.49
CA PHE A 369 21.03 -27.07 2.72
C PHE A 369 20.89 -28.59 2.46
N ALA A 370 20.04 -28.98 1.53
CA ALA A 370 19.86 -30.38 1.15
C ALA A 370 21.15 -30.99 0.57
N ALA A 371 21.93 -30.21 -0.18
CA ALA A 371 23.17 -30.64 -0.77
C ALA A 371 24.29 -30.87 0.28
N ILE A 372 24.25 -30.16 1.41
CA ILE A 372 25.32 -30.24 2.46
C ILE A 372 24.90 -31.13 3.62
N ASN A 373 23.71 -30.88 4.18
CA ASN A 373 23.28 -31.51 5.45
C ASN A 373 22.13 -32.50 5.26
N GLY A 374 21.57 -32.60 4.07
CA GLY A 374 20.29 -33.27 3.84
C GLY A 374 19.10 -32.52 4.49
N ILE A 375 17.90 -32.82 4.03
CA ILE A 375 16.63 -32.28 4.57
C ILE A 375 15.73 -33.46 4.91
N ARG A 376 14.98 -33.34 6.01
CA ARG A 376 13.95 -34.32 6.36
C ARG A 376 12.79 -34.25 5.38
N GLU A 377 12.45 -35.39 4.80
CA GLU A 377 11.33 -35.57 3.89
C GLU A 377 10.34 -36.61 4.44
N PRO A 378 9.07 -36.60 4.05
CA PRO A 378 8.44 -35.69 3.08
C PRO A 378 8.16 -34.30 3.68
N ILE A 379 8.01 -33.30 2.80
CA ILE A 379 7.63 -31.91 3.16
C ILE A 379 6.11 -31.80 2.97
N ARG A 380 5.41 -31.33 4.01
CA ARG A 380 3.98 -31.10 3.96
C ARG A 380 3.67 -29.69 3.48
N VAL A 381 2.95 -29.60 2.37
CA VAL A 381 2.60 -28.34 1.73
C VAL A 381 1.13 -28.28 1.34
N GLN A 382 0.67 -27.06 1.10
CA GLN A 382 -0.62 -26.73 0.53
C GLN A 382 -0.45 -25.89 -0.72
#